data_4dab898faefa2653803d9e72567f42e3
#
_entry.id   4dab898faefa2653803d9e72567f42e3
#
_cell.length_a   1.000
_cell.length_b   1.000
_cell.length_c   1.000
_cell.angle_alpha   90.00
_cell.angle_beta   90.00
_cell.angle_gamma   90.00
#
_symmetry.space_group_name_H-M   'P 1'
#
loop_
_entity.id
_entity.type
_entity.pdbx_description
1 polymer ?
#
loop_
_entity_poly.entity_id
_entity_poly.type
_entity_poly.pdbx_seq_one_letter_code
_entity_poly.pdbx_strand_id
1 'polypeptide(L)' 'MGFREIPMLEIREVLRRWLRGDTKSGIARKCGVARGTVRSYIKTAEKSGLSPGQPESALDDGRLAELAARLHP' A
#
# COMPACT_ATOMS: atom_id res chain seq x y z
N MET A 1 -3.00 -3.28 -24.86
CA MET A 1 -3.14 -3.30 -23.83
C MET A 1 -2.68 -2.35 -23.08
N GLY A 2 -2.73 -1.66 -22.69
CA GLY A 2 -2.22 -0.62 -22.10
C GLY A 2 -2.64 -0.26 -20.78
N PHE A 3 -3.59 -0.83 -20.22
CA PHE A 3 -3.89 -0.41 -18.90
C PHE A 3 -3.22 -1.29 -17.91
N ARG A 4 -2.89 -0.73 -16.78
CA ARG A 4 -2.26 -1.46 -15.71
C ARG A 4 -3.25 -1.55 -14.58
N GLU A 5 -3.37 -2.74 -14.08
CA GLU A 5 -4.14 -2.93 -12.87
C GLU A 5 -3.19 -2.80 -11.71
N ILE A 6 -3.63 -2.20 -10.64
CA ILE A 6 -2.84 -2.13 -9.43
C ILE A 6 -3.05 -3.44 -8.69
N PRO A 7 -2.01 -4.26 -8.57
CA PRO A 7 -2.17 -5.57 -7.96
C PRO A 7 -2.45 -5.45 -6.48
N MET A 8 -3.49 -6.11 -6.03
CA MET A 8 -3.84 -6.11 -4.62
C MET A 8 -2.72 -6.66 -3.77
N LEU A 9 -1.99 -7.65 -4.29
CA LEU A 9 -0.87 -8.22 -3.55
C LEU A 9 0.24 -7.22 -3.35
N GLU A 10 0.47 -6.37 -4.34
CA GLU A 10 1.50 -5.35 -4.23
C GLU A 10 1.11 -4.32 -3.16
N ILE A 11 -0.13 -3.86 -3.18
CA ILE A 11 -0.61 -2.91 -2.20
C ILE A 11 -0.49 -3.50 -0.81
N ARG A 12 -0.93 -4.74 -0.65
CA ARG A 12 -0.90 -5.41 0.64
C ARG A 12 0.53 -5.54 1.16
N GLU A 13 1.45 -5.95 0.29
CA GLU A 13 2.82 -6.15 0.71
C GLU A 13 3.48 -4.83 1.13
N VAL A 14 3.25 -3.78 0.35
CA VAL A 14 3.80 -2.47 0.67
C VAL A 14 3.25 -1.97 2.00
N LEU A 15 1.95 -2.06 2.20
CA LEU A 15 1.34 -1.54 3.41
C LEU A 15 1.65 -2.40 4.63
N ARG A 16 1.78 -3.71 4.44
CA ARG A 16 2.17 -4.58 5.54
C ARG A 16 3.52 -4.18 6.10
N ARG A 17 4.48 -3.91 5.23
CA ARG A 17 5.80 -3.49 5.66
C ARG A 17 5.76 -2.11 6.31
N TRP A 18 4.92 -1.24 5.78
CA TRP A 18 4.77 0.08 6.34
C TRP A 18 4.20 0.01 7.77
N LEU A 19 3.21 -0.82 7.99
CA LEU A 19 2.63 -0.98 9.33
C LEU A 19 3.65 -1.52 10.32
N ARG A 20 4.63 -2.27 9.84
CA ARG A 20 5.69 -2.82 10.69
C ARG A 20 6.77 -1.80 10.99
N GLY A 21 6.71 -0.64 10.38
CA GLY A 21 7.68 0.41 10.64
C GLY A 21 8.77 0.56 9.59
N ASP A 22 8.68 -0.16 8.48
CA ASP A 22 9.68 -0.02 7.43
C ASP A 22 9.60 1.37 6.81
N THR A 23 10.75 1.87 6.36
CA THR A 23 10.79 3.16 5.70
C THR A 23 10.32 3.03 4.27
N LYS A 24 9.91 4.16 3.69
CA LYS A 24 9.46 4.17 2.29
C LYS A 24 10.55 3.68 1.35
N SER A 25 11.78 4.13 1.58
CA SER A 25 12.90 3.68 0.76
C SER A 25 13.14 2.19 0.90
N GLY A 26 13.08 1.68 2.12
CA GLY A 26 13.26 0.26 2.36
C GLY A 26 12.18 -0.57 1.69
N ILE A 27 10.94 -0.11 1.77
CA ILE A 27 9.82 -0.80 1.14
C ILE A 27 10.00 -0.82 -0.38
N ALA A 28 10.34 0.33 -0.96
CA ALA A 28 10.53 0.42 -2.40
C ALA A 28 11.60 -0.56 -2.87
N ARG A 29 12.70 -0.64 -2.12
CA ARG A 29 13.78 -1.52 -2.49
C ARG A 29 13.38 -2.99 -2.37
N LYS A 30 12.72 -3.36 -1.27
CA LYS A 30 12.37 -4.74 -1.04
C LYS A 30 11.26 -5.23 -1.95
N CYS A 31 10.32 -4.37 -2.28
CA CYS A 31 9.21 -4.76 -3.12
C CYS A 31 9.46 -4.52 -4.59
N GLY A 32 10.55 -3.85 -4.93
CA GLY A 32 10.83 -3.56 -6.33
C GLY A 32 9.85 -2.57 -6.93
N VAL A 33 9.34 -1.64 -6.13
CA VAL A 33 8.33 -0.68 -6.54
C VAL A 33 8.93 0.71 -6.46
N ALA A 34 8.55 1.59 -7.37
CA ALA A 34 9.06 2.95 -7.37
C ALA A 34 8.65 3.66 -6.08
N ARG A 35 9.54 4.53 -5.59
CA ARG A 35 9.28 5.26 -4.35
C ARG A 35 8.02 6.11 -4.43
N GLY A 36 7.77 6.72 -5.58
CA GLY A 36 6.55 7.49 -5.76
C GLY A 36 5.30 6.66 -5.62
N THR A 37 5.35 5.43 -6.11
CA THR A 37 4.24 4.50 -5.97
C THR A 37 4.02 4.12 -4.52
N VAL A 38 5.11 3.84 -3.78
CA VAL A 38 5.02 3.52 -2.37
C VAL A 38 4.39 4.69 -1.61
N ARG A 39 4.80 5.92 -1.91
CA ARG A 39 4.23 7.09 -1.27
C ARG A 39 2.74 7.21 -1.53
N SER A 40 2.33 6.95 -2.76
CA SER A 40 0.91 7.02 -3.11
C SER A 40 0.10 6.03 -2.32
N TYR A 41 0.59 4.80 -2.20
CA TYR A 41 -0.11 3.78 -1.43
C TYR A 41 -0.23 4.20 0.03
N ILE A 42 0.87 4.67 0.61
CA ILE A 42 0.89 5.06 2.01
C ILE A 42 -0.03 6.25 2.26
N LYS A 43 0.02 7.23 1.37
CA LYS A 43 -0.81 8.42 1.53
C LYS A 43 -2.29 8.05 1.49
N THR A 44 -2.67 7.17 0.58
CA THR A 44 -4.04 6.72 0.48
C THR A 44 -4.45 5.95 1.74
N ALA A 45 -3.55 5.12 2.25
CA ALA A 45 -3.81 4.36 3.46
C ALA A 45 -4.00 5.29 4.66
N GLU A 46 -3.19 6.33 4.77
CA GLU A 46 -3.34 7.30 5.85
C GLU A 46 -4.69 7.99 5.80
N LYS A 47 -5.14 8.35 4.62
CA LYS A 47 -6.45 8.97 4.46
C LYS A 47 -7.57 8.02 4.85
N SER A 48 -7.30 6.73 4.78
CA SER A 48 -8.27 5.70 5.14
C SER A 48 -8.24 5.36 6.63
N GLY A 49 -7.35 5.97 7.39
CA GLY A 49 -7.28 5.74 8.82
C GLY A 49 -6.22 4.77 9.27
N LEU A 50 -5.37 4.29 8.37
CA LEU A 50 -4.28 3.39 8.74
C LEU A 50 -3.07 4.17 9.21
N SER A 51 -2.29 3.58 10.10
CA SER A 51 -1.06 4.20 10.57
C SER A 51 -0.09 3.12 11.02
N PRO A 52 1.22 3.42 11.02
CA PRO A 52 2.23 2.44 11.48
C PRO A 52 1.95 2.04 12.91
N GLY A 53 2.21 0.78 13.19
CA GLY A 53 1.96 0.24 14.52
C GLY A 53 0.67 -0.51 14.63
N GLN A 54 -0.22 -0.40 13.66
CA GLN A 54 -1.45 -1.17 13.66
C GLN A 54 -1.15 -2.60 13.21
N PRO A 55 -1.98 -3.57 13.64
CA PRO A 55 -1.75 -4.96 13.25
C PRO A 55 -2.06 -5.18 11.78
N GLU A 56 -1.48 -6.22 11.24
CA GLU A 56 -1.67 -6.56 9.84
C GLU A 56 -3.14 -6.87 9.52
N SER A 57 -3.90 -7.28 10.52
CA SER A 57 -5.32 -7.55 10.33
C SER A 57 -6.10 -6.29 9.93
N ALA A 58 -5.52 -5.12 10.10
CA ALA A 58 -6.14 -3.89 9.62
C ALA A 58 -6.20 -3.85 8.09
N LEU A 59 -5.42 -4.71 7.42
CA LEU A 59 -5.40 -4.78 5.97
C LEU A 59 -6.28 -5.92 5.49
N ASP A 60 -7.57 -5.86 5.81
CA ASP A 60 -8.47 -6.91 5.34
C ASP A 60 -8.84 -6.68 3.87
N ASP A 61 -9.50 -7.65 3.28
CA ASP A 61 -9.83 -7.59 1.86
C ASP A 61 -10.70 -6.39 1.51
N GLY A 62 -11.63 -6.05 2.37
CA GLY A 62 -12.48 -4.89 2.13
C GLY A 62 -11.70 -3.60 2.11
N ARG A 63 -10.77 -3.45 3.04
CA ARG A 63 -9.92 -2.27 3.11
C ARG A 63 -9.01 -2.19 1.89
N LEU A 64 -8.43 -3.32 1.50
CA LEU A 64 -7.57 -3.35 0.35
C LEU A 64 -8.32 -3.01 -0.93
N ALA A 65 -9.54 -3.49 -1.07
CA ALA A 65 -10.37 -3.19 -2.22
C ALA A 65 -10.67 -1.69 -2.28
N GLU A 66 -10.97 -1.10 -1.14
CA GLU A 66 -11.25 0.32 -1.05
C GLU A 66 -10.01 1.14 -1.45
N LEU A 67 -8.84 0.74 -0.96
CA LEU A 67 -7.61 1.44 -1.29
C LEU A 67 -7.29 1.33 -2.77
N ALA A 68 -7.47 0.14 -3.33
CA ALA A 68 -7.23 -0.07 -4.76
C ALA A 68 -8.15 0.81 -5.60
N ALA A 69 -9.40 0.94 -5.19
CA ALA A 69 -10.35 1.78 -5.91
C ALA A 69 -9.94 3.25 -5.86
N ARG A 70 -9.40 3.70 -4.74
CA ARG A 70 -8.95 5.08 -4.62
C ARG A 70 -7.69 5.34 -5.43
N LEU A 71 -6.83 4.33 -5.55
CA LEU A 71 -5.58 4.47 -6.30
C LEU A 71 -5.80 4.33 -7.79
N HIS A 72 -6.92 3.77 -8.19
CA HIS A 72 -7.21 3.54 -9.59
C HIS A 72 -8.19 4.61 -10.03
N PRO A 73 -7.78 5.61 -10.75
CA PRO A 73 -8.66 6.73 -11.13
C PRO A 73 -9.78 6.31 -12.06
#